data_972ac22ea1a4b8b0ade87305ba98da25
#
_entry.id   972ac22ea1a4b8b0ade87305ba98da25
#
_cell.length_a   1.000
_cell.length_b   1.000
_cell.length_c   1.000
_cell.angle_alpha   90.00
_cell.angle_beta   90.00
_cell.angle_gamma   90.00
#
_symmetry.space_group_name_H-M   'P 1'
#
loop_
_entity.id
_entity.type
_entity.pdbx_description
1 polymer ?
#
loop_
_entity_poly.entity_id
_entity_poly.type
_entity_poly.pdbx_seq_one_letter_code
_entity_poly.pdbx_strand_id
1 'polypeptide(L)'
;MFIILGFYKFKKLKSLKKNKVILQKLFIQNKIRGTLIISKEGLNGSISGKSKSISLISKKIKILFRIRSFDSENLSKSEFQPFHRPKIKIKKEVVPMGLNISTKNKKDNHIDPLKWNNLIKEKNTFILDARKPFENELGSFKKAVNPKVNHFREFPKYLNKLDKRNPVAMFCTGGIRCEKASVYLNQKGFQNVNFNHFIDLRLK
;
A
#
# COMPACT_ATOMS: atom_id res chain seq x y z
N MET A 1 23.01 7.38 -10.16
CA MET A 1 21.57 7.10 -10.21
C MET A 1 21.19 6.17 -9.07
N PHE A 2 20.11 6.45 -8.36
CA PHE A 2 19.54 5.65 -7.28
C PHE A 2 18.25 4.99 -7.75
N ILE A 3 17.97 3.82 -7.20
CA ILE A 3 16.67 3.15 -7.36
C ILE A 3 15.86 3.37 -6.09
N ILE A 4 14.59 3.72 -6.27
CA ILE A 4 13.60 3.79 -5.20
C ILE A 4 12.72 2.56 -5.36
N LEU A 5 12.58 1.79 -4.29
CA LEU A 5 11.71 0.61 -4.22
C LEU A 5 10.60 0.87 -3.20
N GLY A 6 9.36 1.01 -3.70
CA GLY A 6 8.14 0.99 -2.91
C GLY A 6 7.56 -0.41 -2.91
N PHE A 7 7.20 -0.95 -1.75
CA PHE A 7 6.68 -2.31 -1.65
C PHE A 7 5.87 -2.54 -0.39
N TYR A 8 4.94 -3.51 -0.44
CA TYR A 8 4.28 -4.00 0.75
C TYR A 8 3.93 -5.50 0.64
N LYS A 9 3.66 -6.10 1.80
CA LYS A 9 3.15 -7.48 1.92
C LYS A 9 2.27 -7.61 3.14
N PHE A 10 1.04 -8.10 2.96
CA PHE A 10 0.20 -8.57 4.04
C PHE A 10 0.48 -10.05 4.30
N LYS A 11 1.06 -10.34 5.45
CA LYS A 11 1.37 -11.69 5.92
C LYS A 11 1.63 -11.67 7.42
N LYS A 12 1.17 -12.67 8.15
CA LYS A 12 1.51 -12.82 9.56
C LYS A 12 3.03 -12.97 9.74
N LEU A 13 3.67 -11.93 10.31
CA LEU A 13 5.11 -11.91 10.53
C LEU A 13 5.45 -12.24 11.98
N LYS A 14 6.60 -12.91 12.16
CA LYS A 14 7.17 -13.28 13.46
C LYS A 14 8.54 -12.62 13.66
N SER A 15 9.07 -12.71 14.88
CA SER A 15 10.44 -12.26 15.23
C SER A 15 10.76 -10.81 14.84
N LEU A 16 9.79 -9.90 14.97
CA LEU A 16 9.91 -8.51 14.50
C LEU A 16 11.11 -7.77 15.11
N LYS A 17 11.35 -7.91 16.42
CA LYS A 17 12.47 -7.25 17.11
C LYS A 17 13.82 -7.75 16.58
N LYS A 18 14.01 -9.08 16.47
CA LYS A 18 15.23 -9.69 15.91
C LYS A 18 15.47 -9.23 14.47
N ASN A 19 14.44 -9.33 13.63
CA ASN A 19 14.55 -8.96 12.21
C ASN A 19 14.78 -7.45 12.02
N LYS A 20 14.25 -6.59 12.90
CA LYS A 20 14.54 -5.15 12.89
C LYS A 20 16.05 -4.90 13.07
N VAL A 21 16.70 -5.54 14.04
CA VAL A 21 18.12 -5.36 14.31
C VAL A 21 18.97 -5.79 13.10
N ILE A 22 18.65 -6.96 12.53
CA ILE A 22 19.34 -7.47 11.34
C ILE A 22 19.19 -6.49 10.17
N LEU A 23 17.96 -6.05 9.90
CA LEU A 23 17.69 -5.13 8.78
C LEU A 23 18.34 -3.76 8.98
N GLN A 24 18.40 -3.25 10.22
CA GLN A 24 19.10 -2.00 10.51
C GLN A 24 20.58 -2.08 10.12
N LYS A 25 21.26 -3.16 10.53
CA LYS A 25 22.67 -3.40 10.15
C LYS A 25 22.83 -3.49 8.64
N LEU A 26 21.98 -4.28 7.97
CA LEU A 26 21.99 -4.46 6.52
C LEU A 26 21.75 -3.14 5.76
N PHE A 27 20.80 -2.31 6.22
CA PHE A 27 20.53 -1.01 5.59
C PHE A 27 21.76 -0.08 5.68
N ILE A 28 22.40 -0.01 6.85
CA ILE A 28 23.62 0.81 7.04
C ILE A 28 24.76 0.30 6.14
N GLN A 29 25.07 -0.99 6.22
CA GLN A 29 26.17 -1.61 5.44
C GLN A 29 26.00 -1.43 3.92
N ASN A 30 24.77 -1.47 3.43
CA ASN A 30 24.46 -1.35 2.00
C ASN A 30 24.06 0.07 1.58
N LYS A 31 24.22 1.06 2.46
CA LYS A 31 23.90 2.48 2.21
C LYS A 31 22.44 2.68 1.74
N ILE A 32 21.52 1.84 2.25
CA ILE A 32 20.07 1.95 2.00
C ILE A 32 19.50 3.02 2.91
N ARG A 33 18.69 3.90 2.35
CA ARG A 33 17.92 4.91 3.09
C ARG A 33 16.42 4.74 2.83
N GLY A 34 15.59 5.35 3.66
CA GLY A 34 14.13 5.25 3.56
C GLY A 34 13.51 4.59 4.78
N THR A 35 12.24 4.25 4.69
CA THR A 35 11.47 3.72 5.80
C THR A 35 10.94 2.33 5.48
N LEU A 36 11.13 1.39 6.41
CA LEU A 36 10.47 0.10 6.42
C LEU A 36 9.65 -0.02 7.71
N ILE A 37 8.35 -0.19 7.57
CA ILE A 37 7.42 -0.50 8.66
C ILE A 37 7.21 -2.01 8.66
N ILE A 38 7.35 -2.63 9.82
CA ILE A 38 7.05 -4.04 10.05
C ILE A 38 6.04 -4.16 11.20
N SER A 39 5.09 -5.05 11.03
CA SER A 39 4.06 -5.35 12.04
C SER A 39 3.73 -6.85 12.04
N LYS A 40 2.88 -7.27 12.98
CA LYS A 40 2.38 -8.65 12.98
C LYS A 40 1.54 -8.98 11.73
N GLU A 41 0.91 -7.98 11.10
CA GLU A 41 0.04 -8.15 9.91
C GLU A 41 0.81 -8.07 8.58
N GLY A 42 2.08 -7.63 8.59
CA GLY A 42 2.84 -7.49 7.35
C GLY A 42 3.98 -6.48 7.40
N LEU A 43 4.39 -6.03 6.23
CA LEU A 43 5.41 -5.00 6.05
C LEU A 43 5.02 -4.01 4.95
N ASN A 44 5.56 -2.79 5.07
CA ASN A 44 5.40 -1.71 4.09
C ASN A 44 6.66 -0.87 4.08
N GLY A 45 7.22 -0.61 2.90
CA GLY A 45 8.46 0.13 2.78
C GLY A 45 8.55 0.99 1.54
N SER A 46 9.27 2.10 1.69
CA SER A 46 9.83 2.87 0.60
C SER A 46 11.29 3.13 0.93
N ILE A 47 12.19 2.54 0.13
CA ILE A 47 13.63 2.54 0.36
C ILE A 47 14.38 2.91 -0.91
N SER A 48 15.59 3.45 -0.77
CA SER A 48 16.41 3.86 -1.89
C SER A 48 17.88 3.51 -1.66
N GLY A 49 18.54 3.20 -2.76
CA GLY A 49 19.98 2.87 -2.80
C GLY A 49 20.46 2.60 -4.22
N LYS A 50 21.71 2.19 -4.35
CA LYS A 50 22.23 1.70 -5.64
C LYS A 50 21.52 0.40 -6.03
N SER A 51 21.39 0.14 -7.33
CA SER A 51 20.62 -1.00 -7.87
C SER A 51 21.00 -2.35 -7.24
N LYS A 52 22.30 -2.67 -7.15
CA LYS A 52 22.80 -3.90 -6.50
C LYS A 52 22.36 -4.00 -5.04
N SER A 53 22.43 -2.88 -4.28
CA SER A 53 22.03 -2.83 -2.88
C SER A 53 20.52 -3.05 -2.70
N ILE A 54 19.68 -2.43 -3.55
CA ILE A 54 18.23 -2.61 -3.52
C ILE A 54 17.85 -4.07 -3.80
N SER A 55 18.44 -4.69 -4.84
CA SER A 55 18.19 -6.10 -5.15
C SER A 55 18.60 -7.03 -3.99
N LEU A 56 19.77 -6.81 -3.38
CA LEU A 56 20.24 -7.57 -2.24
C LEU A 56 19.27 -7.45 -1.04
N ILE A 57 18.89 -6.21 -0.70
CA ILE A 57 18.02 -5.95 0.47
C ILE A 57 16.63 -6.49 0.24
N SER A 58 16.05 -6.35 -0.96
CA SER A 58 14.77 -6.97 -1.32
C SER A 58 14.79 -8.49 -1.11
N LYS A 59 15.84 -9.19 -1.60
CA LYS A 59 16.03 -10.62 -1.36
C LYS A 59 16.16 -10.96 0.13
N LYS A 60 16.94 -10.19 0.90
CA LYS A 60 17.11 -10.41 2.35
C LYS A 60 15.83 -10.21 3.12
N ILE A 61 15.00 -9.20 2.79
CA ILE A 61 13.68 -9.01 3.38
C ILE A 61 12.80 -10.23 3.09
N LYS A 62 12.75 -10.69 1.85
CA LYS A 62 11.96 -11.87 1.45
C LYS A 62 12.37 -13.12 2.25
N ILE A 63 13.65 -13.36 2.42
CA ILE A 63 14.19 -14.50 3.21
C ILE A 63 13.84 -14.35 4.69
N LEU A 64 14.12 -13.20 5.32
CA LEU A 64 13.91 -12.97 6.75
C LEU A 64 12.46 -13.16 7.17
N PHE A 65 11.52 -12.77 6.31
CA PHE A 65 10.09 -12.89 6.59
C PHE A 65 9.42 -14.09 5.89
N ARG A 66 10.21 -14.94 5.21
CA ARG A 66 9.73 -16.15 4.50
C ARG A 66 8.61 -15.81 3.51
N ILE A 67 8.77 -14.77 2.73
CA ILE A 67 7.83 -14.36 1.68
C ILE A 67 8.41 -14.64 0.29
N ARG A 68 7.56 -15.09 -0.64
CA ARG A 68 7.98 -15.37 -2.03
C ARG A 68 8.01 -14.09 -2.85
N SER A 69 6.94 -13.31 -2.78
CA SER A 69 6.75 -12.05 -3.50
C SER A 69 6.10 -11.00 -2.61
N PHE A 70 6.31 -9.73 -2.91
CA PHE A 70 5.49 -8.65 -2.34
C PHE A 70 4.09 -8.67 -2.98
N ASP A 71 3.10 -8.08 -2.32
CA ASP A 71 1.76 -7.89 -2.89
C ASP A 71 1.77 -6.75 -3.91
N SER A 72 2.66 -5.76 -3.69
CA SER A 72 2.98 -4.72 -4.66
C SER A 72 4.46 -4.39 -4.57
N GLU A 73 5.08 -4.17 -5.73
CA GLU A 73 6.48 -3.79 -5.87
C GLU A 73 6.59 -2.75 -6.99
N ASN A 74 7.04 -1.55 -6.66
CA ASN A 74 7.15 -0.44 -7.60
C ASN A 74 8.57 0.12 -7.57
N LEU A 75 9.15 0.29 -8.76
CA LEU A 75 10.51 0.77 -8.96
C LEU A 75 10.49 2.11 -9.68
N SER A 76 11.23 3.07 -9.15
CA SER A 76 11.50 4.34 -9.82
C SER A 76 12.97 4.73 -9.71
N LYS A 77 13.40 5.68 -10.54
CA LYS A 77 14.78 6.15 -10.60
C LYS A 77 14.88 7.57 -10.07
N SER A 78 16.01 7.90 -9.44
CA SER A 78 16.34 9.25 -8.98
C SER A 78 17.82 9.52 -9.22
N GLU A 79 18.17 10.73 -9.60
CA GLU A 79 19.56 11.15 -9.76
C GLU A 79 20.25 11.33 -8.41
N PHE A 80 19.52 11.74 -7.40
CA PHE A 80 20.00 11.93 -6.02
C PHE A 80 19.37 10.93 -5.06
N GLN A 81 19.94 10.82 -3.85
CA GLN A 81 19.40 9.97 -2.78
C GLN A 81 18.21 10.69 -2.10
N PRO A 82 16.95 10.25 -2.33
CA PRO A 82 15.77 11.01 -1.92
C PRO A 82 15.44 10.92 -0.42
N PHE A 83 16.10 10.01 0.31
CA PHE A 83 15.85 9.83 1.73
C PHE A 83 17.10 10.15 2.56
N HIS A 84 16.92 10.80 3.72
CA HIS A 84 18.03 11.22 4.56
C HIS A 84 18.69 10.08 5.35
N ARG A 85 17.89 9.14 5.87
CA ARG A 85 18.41 8.09 6.77
C ARG A 85 17.62 6.78 6.68
N PRO A 86 18.24 5.64 7.09
CA PRO A 86 17.53 4.38 7.26
C PRO A 86 16.59 4.44 8.48
N LYS A 87 15.34 4.01 8.31
CA LYS A 87 14.36 3.91 9.40
C LYS A 87 13.64 2.57 9.32
N ILE A 88 13.78 1.74 10.37
CA ILE A 88 12.99 0.51 10.51
C ILE A 88 12.11 0.64 11.74
N LYS A 89 10.79 0.65 11.54
CA LYS A 89 9.80 0.88 12.59
C LYS A 89 8.95 -0.36 12.82
N ILE A 90 8.81 -0.79 14.07
CA ILE A 90 7.80 -1.75 14.46
C ILE A 90 6.55 -0.96 14.82
N LYS A 91 5.41 -1.30 14.18
CA LYS A 91 4.10 -0.68 14.42
C LYS A 91 3.06 -1.75 14.71
N LYS A 92 1.93 -1.37 15.32
CA LYS A 92 0.78 -2.27 15.51
C LYS A 92 0.20 -2.71 14.17
N GLU A 93 0.10 -1.79 13.23
CA GLU A 93 -0.43 -1.97 11.87
C GLU A 93 0.54 -1.40 10.84
N VAL A 94 0.61 -2.00 9.65
CA VAL A 94 1.37 -1.45 8.50
C VAL A 94 0.64 -0.27 7.87
N VAL A 95 -0.69 -0.31 7.90
CA VAL A 95 -1.58 0.80 7.55
C VAL A 95 -2.57 0.97 8.71
N PRO A 96 -2.50 2.09 9.44
CA PRO A 96 -3.30 2.27 10.65
C PRO A 96 -4.76 2.54 10.30
N MET A 97 -5.59 1.51 10.33
CA MET A 97 -7.04 1.60 10.15
C MET A 97 -7.81 1.53 11.48
N GLY A 98 -7.11 1.16 12.56
CA GLY A 98 -7.71 1.03 13.90
C GLY A 98 -8.56 -0.21 14.07
N LEU A 99 -8.50 -1.15 13.13
CA LEU A 99 -9.31 -2.37 13.11
C LEU A 99 -8.42 -3.60 12.92
N ASN A 100 -8.76 -4.67 13.62
CA ASN A 100 -8.11 -5.96 13.41
C ASN A 100 -8.73 -6.68 12.21
N ILE A 101 -8.14 -6.50 11.06
CA ILE A 101 -8.63 -7.06 9.79
C ILE A 101 -7.74 -8.22 9.38
N SER A 102 -8.32 -9.41 9.26
CA SER A 102 -7.59 -10.58 8.74
C SER A 102 -7.57 -10.54 7.21
N THR A 103 -6.37 -10.51 6.66
CA THR A 103 -6.16 -10.59 5.20
C THR A 103 -5.90 -12.02 4.70
N LYS A 104 -6.17 -13.06 5.53
CA LYS A 104 -5.85 -14.45 5.18
C LYS A 104 -6.63 -14.98 3.97
N ASN A 105 -7.91 -14.67 3.90
CA ASN A 105 -8.82 -15.13 2.83
C ASN A 105 -9.33 -13.93 2.02
N LYS A 106 -8.43 -13.02 1.67
CA LYS A 106 -8.79 -11.86 0.86
C LYS A 106 -9.18 -12.32 -0.55
N LYS A 107 -10.27 -11.77 -1.05
CA LYS A 107 -10.57 -11.80 -2.48
C LYS A 107 -9.50 -11.00 -3.21
N ASP A 108 -9.11 -11.41 -4.39
CA ASP A 108 -8.28 -10.59 -5.26
C ASP A 108 -9.18 -9.51 -5.88
N ASN A 109 -9.15 -8.35 -5.24
CA ASN A 109 -9.94 -7.18 -5.66
C ASN A 109 -9.10 -6.19 -6.46
N HIS A 110 -7.83 -6.51 -6.73
CA HIS A 110 -6.98 -5.71 -7.60
C HIS A 110 -7.34 -5.97 -9.06
N ILE A 111 -7.62 -4.91 -9.81
CA ILE A 111 -7.95 -5.00 -11.23
C ILE A 111 -6.93 -4.24 -12.07
N ASP A 112 -6.73 -4.71 -13.32
CA ASP A 112 -5.85 -4.06 -14.27
C ASP A 112 -6.40 -2.70 -14.75
N PRO A 113 -5.58 -1.83 -15.38
CA PRO A 113 -6.01 -0.51 -15.83
C PRO A 113 -7.15 -0.52 -16.85
N LEU A 114 -7.27 -1.55 -17.70
CA LEU A 114 -8.36 -1.63 -18.69
C LEU A 114 -9.70 -1.90 -18.00
N LYS A 115 -9.72 -2.88 -17.09
CA LYS A 115 -10.91 -3.17 -16.27
C LYS A 115 -11.27 -1.98 -15.38
N TRP A 116 -10.28 -1.27 -14.82
CA TRP A 116 -10.51 -0.05 -14.09
C TRP A 116 -11.21 1.01 -14.95
N ASN A 117 -10.72 1.28 -16.15
CA ASN A 117 -11.30 2.27 -17.06
C ASN A 117 -12.75 1.95 -17.44
N ASN A 118 -13.10 0.67 -17.54
CA ASN A 118 -14.49 0.26 -17.78
C ASN A 118 -15.35 0.46 -16.55
N LEU A 119 -14.88 0.01 -15.38
CA LEU A 119 -15.61 0.11 -14.13
C LEU A 119 -15.95 1.56 -13.73
N ILE A 120 -15.03 2.51 -13.89
CA ILE A 120 -15.28 3.92 -13.54
C ILE A 120 -16.22 4.65 -14.49
N LYS A 121 -16.53 4.06 -15.66
CA LYS A 121 -17.53 4.58 -16.61
C LYS A 121 -18.94 4.13 -16.28
N GLU A 122 -19.10 3.08 -15.51
CA GLU A 122 -20.42 2.58 -15.10
C GLU A 122 -21.16 3.63 -14.25
N LYS A 123 -22.43 3.85 -14.56
CA LYS A 123 -23.25 4.93 -13.99
C LYS A 123 -23.36 4.86 -12.46
N ASN A 124 -23.44 3.65 -11.91
CA ASN A 124 -23.67 3.42 -10.49
C ASN A 124 -22.40 3.11 -9.70
N THR A 125 -21.21 3.14 -10.34
CA THR A 125 -19.95 2.89 -9.65
C THR A 125 -19.55 4.08 -8.77
N PHE A 126 -19.35 3.82 -7.49
CA PHE A 126 -18.83 4.80 -6.55
C PHE A 126 -17.29 4.81 -6.61
N ILE A 127 -16.71 5.92 -7.08
CA ILE A 127 -15.26 6.06 -7.23
C ILE A 127 -14.71 6.72 -5.97
N LEU A 128 -13.83 6.02 -5.24
CA LEU A 128 -13.33 6.42 -3.94
C LEU A 128 -11.81 6.65 -3.96
N ASP A 129 -11.40 7.89 -3.73
CA ASP A 129 -10.00 8.24 -3.52
C ASP A 129 -9.60 8.04 -2.05
N ALA A 130 -8.90 6.94 -1.76
CA ALA A 130 -8.46 6.59 -0.42
C ALA A 130 -7.15 7.29 0.01
N ARG A 131 -6.73 8.33 -0.72
CA ARG A 131 -5.54 9.13 -0.42
C ARG A 131 -5.87 10.24 0.58
N LYS A 132 -4.82 10.89 1.08
CA LYS A 132 -4.97 12.07 1.91
C LYS A 132 -5.44 13.28 1.08
N PRO A 133 -6.06 14.30 1.70
CA PRO A 133 -6.56 15.47 0.99
C PRO A 133 -5.51 16.12 0.08
N PHE A 134 -4.28 16.35 0.57
CA PHE A 134 -3.22 16.94 -0.24
C PHE A 134 -2.82 16.10 -1.46
N GLU A 135 -2.89 14.77 -1.38
CA GLU A 135 -2.64 13.88 -2.53
C GLU A 135 -3.76 13.98 -3.58
N ASN A 136 -5.00 14.21 -3.12
CA ASN A 136 -6.16 14.43 -3.98
C ASN A 136 -6.07 15.79 -4.71
N GLU A 137 -5.61 16.85 -4.03
CA GLU A 137 -5.42 18.19 -4.59
C GLU A 137 -4.40 18.21 -5.73
N LEU A 138 -3.40 17.33 -5.71
CA LEU A 138 -2.42 17.16 -6.78
C LEU A 138 -2.98 16.51 -8.05
N GLY A 139 -4.20 16.01 -7.99
CA GLY A 139 -4.91 15.35 -9.10
C GLY A 139 -5.68 14.12 -8.65
N SER A 140 -6.81 13.88 -9.30
CA SER A 140 -7.71 12.77 -8.99
C SER A 140 -8.50 12.35 -10.23
N PHE A 141 -9.21 11.22 -10.16
CA PHE A 141 -10.13 10.84 -11.23
C PHE A 141 -11.38 11.71 -11.20
N LYS A 142 -11.92 12.00 -12.39
CA LYS A 142 -13.22 12.67 -12.53
C LYS A 142 -14.29 11.89 -11.76
N LYS A 143 -15.14 12.59 -11.02
CA LYS A 143 -16.18 12.03 -10.13
C LYS A 143 -15.64 11.25 -8.90
N ALA A 144 -14.33 11.16 -8.68
CA ALA A 144 -13.81 10.53 -7.48
C ALA A 144 -14.13 11.35 -6.23
N VAL A 145 -14.61 10.68 -5.20
CA VAL A 145 -14.90 11.28 -3.90
C VAL A 145 -13.73 11.01 -2.95
N ASN A 146 -13.12 12.06 -2.43
CA ASN A 146 -12.15 11.95 -1.34
C ASN A 146 -12.86 12.22 -0.01
N PRO A 147 -12.78 11.31 0.99
CA PRO A 147 -13.41 11.49 2.29
C PRO A 147 -12.86 12.65 3.13
N LYS A 148 -11.77 13.29 2.68
CA LYS A 148 -11.07 14.39 3.37
C LYS A 148 -10.63 14.04 4.78
N VAL A 149 -10.27 12.76 5.02
CA VAL A 149 -9.75 12.30 6.31
C VAL A 149 -8.23 12.48 6.38
N ASN A 150 -7.74 13.09 7.46
CA ASN A 150 -6.32 13.29 7.68
C ASN A 150 -5.61 12.01 8.16
N HIS A 151 -6.33 11.16 8.86
CA HIS A 151 -5.84 9.89 9.38
C HIS A 151 -6.64 8.72 8.82
N PHE A 152 -5.97 7.72 8.29
CA PHE A 152 -6.63 6.54 7.71
C PHE A 152 -7.46 5.75 8.75
N ARG A 153 -7.29 5.99 10.05
CA ARG A 153 -8.15 5.46 11.12
C ARG A 153 -9.59 5.97 11.08
N GLU A 154 -9.82 7.11 10.44
CA GLU A 154 -11.15 7.71 10.29
C GLU A 154 -11.88 7.12 9.08
N PHE A 155 -11.15 6.48 8.18
CA PHE A 155 -11.67 5.95 6.92
C PHE A 155 -12.83 4.94 7.11
N PRO A 156 -12.82 4.02 8.10
CA PRO A 156 -13.93 3.11 8.33
C PRO A 156 -15.26 3.81 8.61
N LYS A 157 -15.25 4.94 9.31
CA LYS A 157 -16.47 5.71 9.58
C LYS A 157 -17.11 6.23 8.30
N TYR A 158 -16.29 6.61 7.32
CA TYR A 158 -16.77 7.00 6.00
C TYR A 158 -17.30 5.81 5.21
N LEU A 159 -16.56 4.70 5.18
CA LEU A 159 -16.94 3.49 4.46
C LEU A 159 -18.30 2.92 4.92
N ASN A 160 -18.63 3.07 6.19
CA ASN A 160 -19.92 2.60 6.74
C ASN A 160 -21.13 3.38 6.22
N LYS A 161 -20.93 4.54 5.58
CA LYS A 161 -22.00 5.37 4.98
C LYS A 161 -22.29 5.00 3.53
N LEU A 162 -21.48 4.14 2.90
CA LEU A 162 -21.63 3.76 1.51
C LEU A 162 -22.81 2.79 1.33
N ASP A 163 -23.51 2.92 0.21
CA ASP A 163 -24.55 1.97 -0.20
C ASP A 163 -23.89 0.68 -0.70
N LYS A 164 -24.23 -0.44 -0.07
CA LYS A 164 -23.66 -1.76 -0.38
C LYS A 164 -24.07 -2.32 -1.73
N ARG A 165 -25.15 -1.78 -2.32
CA ARG A 165 -25.68 -2.19 -3.63
C ARG A 165 -24.81 -1.69 -4.80
N ASN A 166 -24.10 -0.59 -4.59
CA ASN A 166 -23.30 0.03 -5.62
C ASN A 166 -21.91 -0.59 -5.71
N PRO A 167 -21.36 -0.81 -6.91
CA PRO A 167 -19.96 -1.16 -7.09
C PRO A 167 -19.06 -0.07 -6.51
N VAL A 168 -17.97 -0.47 -5.86
CA VAL A 168 -16.96 0.45 -5.32
C VAL A 168 -15.65 0.27 -6.05
N ALA A 169 -15.19 1.34 -6.70
CA ALA A 169 -13.88 1.43 -7.33
C ALA A 169 -12.97 2.32 -6.46
N MET A 170 -12.00 1.72 -5.77
CA MET A 170 -11.08 2.46 -4.90
C MET A 170 -9.70 2.60 -5.52
N PHE A 171 -9.02 3.70 -5.23
CA PHE A 171 -7.62 3.83 -5.55
C PHE A 171 -6.83 4.55 -4.44
N CYS A 172 -5.54 4.23 -4.37
CA CYS A 172 -4.58 4.98 -3.57
C CYS A 172 -3.20 4.91 -4.24
N THR A 173 -2.22 5.61 -3.74
CA THR A 173 -0.91 5.75 -4.38
C THR A 173 -0.26 4.39 -4.68
N GLY A 174 -0.12 3.51 -3.71
CA GLY A 174 0.56 2.21 -3.86
C GLY A 174 -0.29 0.99 -3.48
N GLY A 175 -1.62 1.10 -3.46
CA GLY A 175 -2.55 -0.03 -3.25
C GLY A 175 -2.79 -0.46 -1.81
N ILE A 176 -1.85 -0.31 -0.90
CA ILE A 176 -1.91 -0.87 0.46
C ILE A 176 -3.13 -0.41 1.29
N ARG A 177 -3.55 0.87 1.14
CA ARG A 177 -4.75 1.39 1.81
C ARG A 177 -6.01 0.73 1.28
N CYS A 178 -6.09 0.64 -0.05
CA CYS A 178 -7.23 0.05 -0.74
C CYS A 178 -7.34 -1.45 -0.47
N GLU A 179 -6.22 -2.17 -0.46
CA GLU A 179 -6.24 -3.60 -0.16
C GLU A 179 -6.81 -3.87 1.25
N LYS A 180 -6.40 -3.10 2.26
CA LYS A 180 -6.96 -3.25 3.62
C LYS A 180 -8.43 -2.82 3.68
N ALA A 181 -8.80 -1.73 2.99
CA ALA A 181 -10.16 -1.23 2.94
C ALA A 181 -11.10 -2.18 2.18
N SER A 182 -10.65 -2.82 1.10
CA SER A 182 -11.45 -3.78 0.35
C SER A 182 -11.82 -5.00 1.19
N VAL A 183 -10.87 -5.52 1.97
CA VAL A 183 -11.16 -6.63 2.92
C VAL A 183 -12.21 -6.20 3.94
N TYR A 184 -12.11 -4.99 4.47
CA TYR A 184 -13.10 -4.45 5.41
C TYR A 184 -14.50 -4.34 4.77
N LEU A 185 -14.61 -3.77 3.57
CA LEU A 185 -15.88 -3.65 2.85
C LEU A 185 -16.50 -5.03 2.55
N ASN A 186 -15.70 -5.99 2.08
CA ASN A 186 -16.16 -7.36 1.86
C ASN A 186 -16.73 -7.99 3.14
N GLN A 187 -16.07 -7.78 4.30
CA GLN A 187 -16.56 -8.24 5.60
C GLN A 187 -17.87 -7.54 6.03
N LYS A 188 -18.11 -6.33 5.54
CA LYS A 188 -19.37 -5.58 5.77
C LYS A 188 -20.47 -5.93 4.78
N GLY A 189 -20.24 -6.87 3.86
CA GLY A 189 -21.23 -7.39 2.93
C GLY A 189 -21.29 -6.70 1.57
N PHE A 190 -20.31 -5.87 1.24
CA PHE A 190 -20.16 -5.35 -0.12
C PHE A 190 -19.73 -6.47 -1.06
N GLN A 191 -20.43 -6.65 -2.18
CA GLN A 191 -20.17 -7.74 -3.12
C GLN A 191 -19.18 -7.34 -4.22
N ASN A 192 -19.25 -6.10 -4.68
CA ASN A 192 -18.45 -5.61 -5.82
C ASN A 192 -17.51 -4.49 -5.36
N VAL A 193 -16.33 -4.87 -4.84
CA VAL A 193 -15.31 -3.95 -4.37
C VAL A 193 -14.03 -4.22 -5.16
N ASN A 194 -13.57 -3.24 -5.92
CA ASN A 194 -12.37 -3.34 -6.73
C ASN A 194 -11.42 -2.18 -6.43
N PHE A 195 -10.12 -2.39 -6.60
CA PHE A 195 -9.15 -1.31 -6.46
C PHE A 195 -8.01 -1.39 -7.47
N ASN A 196 -7.37 -0.24 -7.69
CA ASN A 196 -6.15 -0.15 -8.46
C ASN A 196 -5.15 0.80 -7.79
N HIS A 197 -3.92 0.83 -8.28
CA HIS A 197 -2.88 1.73 -7.84
C HIS A 197 -2.90 3.00 -8.69
N PHE A 198 -2.90 4.18 -8.07
CA PHE A 198 -2.89 5.45 -8.82
C PHE A 198 -1.63 5.60 -9.68
N ILE A 199 -0.50 5.05 -9.21
CA ILE A 199 0.77 5.07 -9.96
C ILE A 199 0.67 4.26 -11.26
N ASP A 200 -0.10 3.16 -11.27
CA ASP A 200 -0.28 2.30 -12.45
C ASP A 200 -1.29 2.91 -13.44
N LEU A 201 -2.15 3.78 -12.95
CA LEU A 201 -3.15 4.50 -13.72
C LEU A 201 -2.52 5.80 -14.25
N ARG A 202 -1.61 5.68 -15.20
CA ARG A 202 -1.05 6.87 -15.87
C ARG A 202 -2.19 7.65 -16.49
N LEU A 203 -2.38 8.87 -15.99
CA LEU A 203 -3.26 9.84 -16.63
C LEU A 203 -2.68 10.09 -18.03
N LYS A 204 -3.31 9.53 -19.06
CA LYS A 204 -3.08 9.94 -20.43
C LYS A 204 -3.93 11.17 -20.72
#